data_f957809716de460de9f52cead4051945
#
_entry.id   f957809716de460de9f52cead4051945
#
_cell.length_a   1.000
_cell.length_b   1.000
_cell.length_c   1.000
_cell.angle_alpha   90.00
_cell.angle_beta   90.00
_cell.angle_gamma   90.00
#
_symmetry.space_group_name_H-M   'P 1'
#
loop_
_entity.id
_entity.type
_entity.pdbx_description
1 polymer ?
#
loop_
_entity_poly.entity_id
_entity_poly.type
_entity_poly.pdbx_seq_one_letter_code
_entity_poly.pdbx_strand_id
1 'polypeptide(L)'
;MADPLPFYIDETDPPAKREILRASLTLFAERGLAATSIRDIAEESGYTNPALYRHFPGKDELALHLFEICHARLWRVCADALASQKGFSAKLDAYVAAWLGLYDDEPAVLAFLSDSARVLWPRANATVRRNTMIGLARELVAEAPRVRARSGAVDRDAAAASIQGTLAELGRMIQVGAVAGPARRWRTKLVTLFEGLVA
;
A
#
# COMPACT_ATOMS: atom_id res chain seq x y z
N MET A 1 11.89 -25.03 -7.37
CA MET A 1 10.51 -24.67 -7.04
C MET A 1 10.25 -23.33 -7.73
N ALA A 2 9.16 -23.21 -8.48
CA ALA A 2 8.80 -21.91 -9.05
C ALA A 2 8.42 -20.95 -7.90
N ASP A 3 8.90 -19.72 -7.95
CA ASP A 3 8.49 -18.69 -7.00
C ASP A 3 6.95 -18.51 -7.07
N PRO A 4 6.29 -18.29 -5.91
CA PRO A 4 4.86 -18.04 -5.89
C PRO A 4 4.52 -16.81 -6.75
N LEU A 5 3.40 -16.89 -7.47
CA LEU A 5 2.96 -15.76 -8.28
C LEU A 5 2.72 -14.53 -7.39
N PRO A 6 3.14 -13.32 -7.83
CA PRO A 6 2.79 -12.10 -7.13
C PRO A 6 1.27 -11.95 -6.99
N PHE A 7 0.80 -11.42 -5.86
CA PHE A 7 -0.63 -11.31 -5.52
C PHE A 7 -1.47 -10.50 -6.52
N TYR A 8 -0.83 -9.68 -7.36
CA TYR A 8 -1.48 -8.88 -8.41
C TYR A 8 -1.61 -9.63 -9.74
N ILE A 9 -1.24 -10.90 -9.76
CA ILE A 9 -1.35 -11.80 -10.92
C ILE A 9 -2.27 -12.95 -10.53
N ASP A 10 -3.33 -13.16 -11.32
CA ASP A 10 -4.20 -14.32 -11.18
C ASP A 10 -3.58 -15.55 -11.85
N GLU A 11 -3.73 -16.74 -11.25
CA GLU A 11 -3.25 -17.99 -11.84
C GLU A 11 -3.91 -18.32 -13.19
N THR A 12 -5.11 -17.81 -13.41
CA THR A 12 -5.85 -17.95 -14.66
C THR A 12 -5.46 -16.92 -15.73
N ASP A 13 -4.69 -15.89 -15.36
CA ASP A 13 -4.25 -14.89 -16.32
C ASP A 13 -3.36 -15.50 -17.42
N PRO A 14 -3.57 -15.13 -18.71
CA PRO A 14 -2.69 -15.55 -19.79
C PRO A 14 -1.23 -15.14 -19.53
N PRO A 15 -0.23 -15.94 -19.98
CA PRO A 15 1.19 -15.63 -19.76
C PRO A 15 1.56 -14.20 -20.16
N ALA A 16 1.07 -13.72 -21.31
CA ALA A 16 1.30 -12.36 -21.75
C ALA A 16 0.81 -11.30 -20.75
N LYS A 17 -0.42 -11.48 -20.20
CA LYS A 17 -0.97 -10.55 -19.22
C LYS A 17 -0.14 -10.53 -17.94
N ARG A 18 0.35 -11.69 -17.49
CA ARG A 18 1.20 -11.79 -16.29
C ARG A 18 2.49 -10.99 -16.45
N GLU A 19 3.19 -11.16 -17.57
CA GLU A 19 4.44 -10.45 -17.80
C GLU A 19 4.22 -8.94 -18.03
N ILE A 20 3.12 -8.56 -18.68
CA ILE A 20 2.71 -7.15 -18.81
C ILE A 20 2.48 -6.53 -17.41
N LEU A 21 1.79 -7.21 -16.50
CA LEU A 21 1.55 -6.70 -15.15
C LEU A 21 2.85 -6.56 -14.36
N ARG A 22 3.77 -7.53 -14.45
CA ARG A 22 5.09 -7.47 -13.78
C ARG A 22 5.91 -6.29 -14.29
N ALA A 23 6.11 -6.22 -15.60
CA ALA A 23 6.87 -5.14 -16.24
C ALA A 23 6.29 -3.76 -15.90
N SER A 24 4.95 -3.64 -15.94
CA SER A 24 4.27 -2.39 -15.61
C SER A 24 4.51 -1.95 -14.18
N LEU A 25 4.36 -2.84 -13.20
CA LEU A 25 4.58 -2.49 -11.79
C LEU A 25 6.03 -2.07 -11.55
N THR A 26 7.00 -2.80 -12.11
CA THR A 26 8.43 -2.47 -12.02
C THR A 26 8.69 -1.08 -12.59
N LEU A 27 8.27 -0.81 -13.82
CA LEU A 27 8.50 0.48 -14.47
C LEU A 27 7.78 1.65 -13.79
N PHE A 28 6.55 1.43 -13.32
CA PHE A 28 5.82 2.47 -12.59
C PHE A 28 6.45 2.78 -11.24
N ALA A 29 6.99 1.78 -10.54
CA ALA A 29 7.69 1.97 -9.27
C ALA A 29 9.06 2.67 -9.45
N GLU A 30 9.80 2.35 -10.52
CA GLU A 30 11.14 2.88 -10.76
C GLU A 30 11.14 4.27 -11.41
N ARG A 31 10.28 4.48 -12.41
CA ARG A 31 10.30 5.68 -13.27
C ARG A 31 9.09 6.57 -13.07
N GLY A 32 8.08 6.07 -12.37
CA GLY A 32 6.78 6.74 -12.22
C GLY A 32 5.86 6.57 -13.42
N LEU A 33 4.56 6.78 -13.17
CA LEU A 33 3.50 6.61 -14.18
C LEU A 33 3.67 7.54 -15.40
N ALA A 34 4.06 8.79 -15.17
CA ALA A 34 4.19 9.79 -16.24
C ALA A 34 5.34 9.49 -17.21
N ALA A 35 6.47 9.00 -16.70
CA ALA A 35 7.67 8.72 -17.49
C ALA A 35 7.67 7.35 -18.18
N THR A 36 6.66 6.50 -17.91
CA THR A 36 6.53 5.16 -18.52
C THR A 36 5.55 5.21 -19.69
N SER A 37 5.93 4.65 -20.82
CA SER A 37 5.08 4.49 -22.01
C SER A 37 4.64 3.03 -22.24
N ILE A 38 3.60 2.83 -23.06
CA ILE A 38 3.19 1.48 -23.51
C ILE A 38 4.35 0.75 -24.22
N ARG A 39 5.18 1.50 -24.94
CA ARG A 39 6.35 0.93 -25.62
C ARG A 39 7.38 0.39 -24.65
N ASP A 40 7.65 1.14 -23.56
CA ASP A 40 8.58 0.68 -22.52
C ASP A 40 8.06 -0.60 -21.86
N ILE A 41 6.75 -0.67 -21.59
CA ILE A 41 6.12 -1.87 -21.00
C ILE A 41 6.19 -3.05 -21.98
N ALA A 42 5.98 -2.81 -23.27
CA ALA A 42 6.08 -3.86 -24.30
C ALA A 42 7.50 -4.43 -24.38
N GLU A 43 8.50 -3.54 -24.39
CA GLU A 43 9.92 -3.92 -24.42
C GLU A 43 10.30 -4.70 -23.15
N GLU A 44 9.97 -4.20 -21.97
CA GLU A 44 10.28 -4.84 -20.70
C GLU A 44 9.58 -6.19 -20.51
N SER A 45 8.32 -6.30 -20.95
CA SER A 45 7.55 -7.55 -20.86
C SER A 45 7.91 -8.59 -21.91
N GLY A 46 8.67 -8.23 -22.93
CA GLY A 46 8.97 -9.09 -24.08
C GLY A 46 7.80 -9.30 -25.05
N TYR A 47 6.79 -8.44 -25.00
CA TYR A 47 5.61 -8.50 -25.86
C TYR A 47 5.51 -7.27 -26.76
N THR A 48 4.59 -7.32 -27.73
CA THR A 48 4.34 -6.22 -28.67
C THR A 48 3.22 -5.30 -28.17
N ASN A 49 3.21 -4.03 -28.61
CA ASN A 49 2.11 -3.11 -28.33
C ASN A 49 0.72 -3.70 -28.64
N PRO A 50 0.47 -4.37 -29.79
CA PRO A 50 -0.80 -5.03 -30.04
C PRO A 50 -1.18 -6.10 -29.01
N ALA A 51 -0.20 -6.80 -28.43
CA ALA A 51 -0.46 -7.78 -27.38
C ALA A 51 -0.91 -7.09 -26.09
N LEU A 52 -0.32 -5.95 -25.72
CA LEU A 52 -0.76 -5.16 -24.57
C LEU A 52 -2.20 -4.67 -24.76
N TYR A 53 -2.52 -4.11 -25.93
CA TYR A 53 -3.86 -3.58 -26.22
C TYR A 53 -4.97 -4.65 -26.21
N ARG A 54 -4.65 -5.93 -26.37
CA ARG A 54 -5.62 -7.04 -26.19
C ARG A 54 -6.06 -7.21 -24.74
N HIS A 55 -5.20 -6.84 -23.77
CA HIS A 55 -5.47 -7.00 -22.35
C HIS A 55 -5.92 -5.70 -21.68
N PHE A 56 -5.37 -4.57 -22.11
CA PHE A 56 -5.65 -3.26 -21.54
C PHE A 56 -5.83 -2.22 -22.64
N PRO A 57 -6.91 -1.42 -22.61
CA PRO A 57 -7.17 -0.39 -23.62
C PRO A 57 -6.08 0.67 -23.73
N GLY A 58 -5.31 0.85 -22.64
CA GLY A 58 -4.21 1.81 -22.59
C GLY A 58 -3.43 1.74 -21.29
N LYS A 59 -2.40 2.58 -21.20
CA LYS A 59 -1.53 2.66 -19.99
C LYS A 59 -2.32 3.04 -18.74
N ASP A 60 -3.27 3.96 -18.88
CA ASP A 60 -4.02 4.48 -17.75
C ASP A 60 -4.95 3.42 -17.14
N GLU A 61 -5.58 2.59 -17.97
CA GLU A 61 -6.44 1.48 -17.54
C GLU A 61 -5.61 0.37 -16.90
N LEU A 62 -4.43 0.08 -17.46
CA LEU A 62 -3.47 -0.86 -16.87
C LEU A 62 -2.98 -0.37 -15.50
N ALA A 63 -2.61 0.90 -15.40
CA ALA A 63 -2.18 1.50 -14.14
C ALA A 63 -3.29 1.53 -13.10
N LEU A 64 -4.52 1.86 -13.50
CA LEU A 64 -5.69 1.85 -12.62
C LEU A 64 -5.99 0.43 -12.10
N HIS A 65 -5.95 -0.56 -12.97
CA HIS A 65 -6.12 -1.97 -12.59
C HIS A 65 -5.10 -2.42 -11.55
N LEU A 66 -3.80 -2.15 -11.78
CA LEU A 66 -2.75 -2.44 -10.80
C LEU A 66 -2.96 -1.68 -9.49
N PHE A 67 -3.30 -0.38 -9.56
CA PHE A 67 -3.53 0.44 -8.38
C PHE A 67 -4.64 -0.13 -7.49
N GLU A 68 -5.75 -0.53 -8.09
CA GLU A 68 -6.89 -1.10 -7.36
C GLU A 68 -6.55 -2.41 -6.66
N ILE A 69 -5.84 -3.32 -7.34
CA ILE A 69 -5.42 -4.60 -6.77
C ILE A 69 -4.40 -4.38 -5.65
N CYS A 70 -3.38 -3.55 -5.89
CA CYS A 70 -2.34 -3.26 -4.92
C CYS A 70 -2.92 -2.58 -3.67
N HIS A 71 -3.82 -1.61 -3.84
CA HIS A 71 -4.49 -0.96 -2.73
C HIS A 71 -5.38 -1.93 -1.94
N ALA A 72 -6.15 -2.78 -2.62
CA ALA A 72 -7.00 -3.78 -1.97
C ALA A 72 -6.16 -4.78 -1.15
N ARG A 73 -4.98 -5.16 -1.64
CA ARG A 73 -4.03 -6.01 -0.93
C ARG A 73 -3.51 -5.34 0.34
N LEU A 74 -3.00 -4.10 0.21
CA LEU A 74 -2.52 -3.32 1.34
C LEU A 74 -3.60 -3.19 2.42
N TRP A 75 -4.79 -2.77 2.02
CA TRP A 75 -5.91 -2.61 2.95
C TRP A 75 -6.26 -3.93 3.65
N ARG A 76 -6.37 -5.02 2.90
CA ARG A 76 -6.74 -6.35 3.45
C ARG A 76 -5.73 -6.83 4.48
N VAL A 77 -4.44 -6.77 4.18
CA VAL A 77 -3.38 -7.19 5.11
C VAL A 77 -3.46 -6.42 6.42
N CYS A 78 -3.67 -5.12 6.36
CA CYS A 78 -3.80 -4.29 7.56
C CYS A 78 -5.13 -4.50 8.29
N ALA A 79 -6.24 -4.69 7.57
CA ALA A 79 -7.55 -4.99 8.17
C ALA A 79 -7.54 -6.35 8.89
N ASP A 80 -6.98 -7.38 8.27
CA ASP A 80 -6.85 -8.71 8.86
C ASP A 80 -5.95 -8.68 10.11
N ALA A 81 -4.86 -7.89 10.08
CA ALA A 81 -4.01 -7.69 11.25
C ALA A 81 -4.78 -7.07 12.42
N LEU A 82 -5.61 -6.04 12.16
CA LEU A 82 -6.48 -5.44 13.18
C LEU A 82 -7.53 -6.43 13.70
N ALA A 83 -8.16 -7.19 12.82
CA ALA A 83 -9.21 -8.14 13.17
C ALA A 83 -8.69 -9.34 13.99
N SER A 84 -7.41 -9.71 13.81
CA SER A 84 -6.77 -10.83 14.50
C SER A 84 -6.50 -10.57 15.98
N GLN A 85 -6.58 -9.31 16.45
CA GLN A 85 -6.19 -8.90 17.79
C GLN A 85 -7.34 -8.31 18.58
N LYS A 86 -7.21 -8.29 19.93
CA LYS A 86 -8.14 -7.66 20.84
C LYS A 86 -7.45 -6.58 21.68
N GLY A 87 -8.13 -5.45 21.82
CA GLY A 87 -7.63 -4.30 22.56
C GLY A 87 -6.65 -3.42 21.76
N PHE A 88 -6.60 -2.17 22.14
CA PHE A 88 -5.89 -1.12 21.38
C PHE A 88 -4.40 -1.44 21.15
N SER A 89 -3.62 -1.73 22.21
CA SER A 89 -2.17 -1.93 22.09
C SER A 89 -1.80 -3.13 21.19
N ALA A 90 -2.53 -4.26 21.31
CA ALA A 90 -2.27 -5.42 20.46
C ALA A 90 -2.65 -5.17 19.01
N LYS A 91 -3.76 -4.46 18.76
CA LYS A 91 -4.16 -4.04 17.40
C LYS A 91 -3.17 -3.05 16.79
N LEU A 92 -2.71 -2.07 17.57
CA LEU A 92 -1.71 -1.10 17.11
C LEU A 92 -0.41 -1.80 16.70
N ASP A 93 0.08 -2.70 17.54
CA ASP A 93 1.30 -3.45 17.25
C ASP A 93 1.17 -4.31 15.99
N ALA A 94 0.04 -5.01 15.83
CA ALA A 94 -0.25 -5.81 14.64
C ALA A 94 -0.39 -4.95 13.37
N TYR A 95 -1.05 -3.79 13.45
CA TYR A 95 -1.21 -2.86 12.34
C TYR A 95 0.15 -2.30 11.88
N VAL A 96 0.97 -1.83 12.83
CA VAL A 96 2.33 -1.35 12.55
C VAL A 96 3.18 -2.45 11.94
N ALA A 97 3.13 -3.67 12.49
CA ALA A 97 3.87 -4.81 11.95
C ALA A 97 3.46 -5.15 10.50
N ALA A 98 2.15 -5.14 10.21
CA ALA A 98 1.63 -5.40 8.87
C ALA A 98 2.11 -4.35 7.85
N TRP A 99 2.03 -3.06 8.20
CA TRP A 99 2.52 -1.97 7.38
C TRP A 99 4.02 -2.08 7.07
N LEU A 100 4.84 -2.21 8.10
CA LEU A 100 6.29 -2.31 7.96
C LEU A 100 6.70 -3.57 7.21
N GLY A 101 5.95 -4.66 7.40
CA GLY A 101 6.14 -5.90 6.65
C GLY A 101 5.99 -5.69 5.15
N LEU A 102 4.94 -5.00 4.73
CA LEU A 102 4.69 -4.72 3.31
C LEU A 102 5.79 -3.85 2.68
N TYR A 103 6.35 -2.89 3.40
CA TYR A 103 7.48 -2.11 2.90
C TYR A 103 8.73 -2.96 2.64
N ASP A 104 8.98 -3.97 3.48
CA ASP A 104 10.13 -4.86 3.31
C ASP A 104 9.89 -5.94 2.25
N ASP A 105 8.66 -6.46 2.17
CA ASP A 105 8.34 -7.59 1.30
C ASP A 105 7.92 -7.16 -0.12
N GLU A 106 7.27 -5.99 -0.24
CA GLU A 106 6.65 -5.51 -1.48
C GLU A 106 6.97 -4.02 -1.76
N PRO A 107 8.26 -3.61 -1.75
CA PRO A 107 8.63 -2.20 -1.84
C PRO A 107 8.15 -1.52 -3.13
N ALA A 108 8.16 -2.22 -4.26
CA ALA A 108 7.69 -1.69 -5.54
C ALA A 108 6.18 -1.37 -5.53
N VAL A 109 5.38 -2.21 -4.84
CA VAL A 109 3.93 -1.97 -4.67
C VAL A 109 3.68 -0.69 -3.90
N LEU A 110 4.39 -0.51 -2.77
CA LEU A 110 4.20 0.68 -1.92
C LEU A 110 4.69 1.96 -2.61
N ALA A 111 5.81 1.91 -3.35
CA ALA A 111 6.29 3.02 -4.18
C ALA A 111 5.24 3.42 -5.23
N PHE A 112 4.76 2.46 -6.01
CA PHE A 112 3.74 2.69 -7.03
C PHE A 112 2.46 3.30 -6.45
N LEU A 113 1.95 2.75 -5.34
CA LEU A 113 0.74 3.27 -4.68
C LEU A 113 0.93 4.72 -4.21
N SER A 114 2.06 5.02 -3.56
CA SER A 114 2.37 6.35 -3.05
C SER A 114 2.43 7.39 -4.17
N ASP A 115 3.19 7.11 -5.23
CA ASP A 115 3.46 8.06 -6.30
C ASP A 115 2.26 8.27 -7.23
N SER A 116 1.43 7.22 -7.38
CA SER A 116 0.29 7.24 -8.30
C SER A 116 -1.03 7.68 -7.64
N ALA A 117 -1.10 7.73 -6.31
CA ALA A 117 -2.35 7.98 -5.58
C ALA A 117 -3.07 9.24 -6.03
N ARG A 118 -2.36 10.37 -6.21
CA ARG A 118 -2.98 11.65 -6.61
C ARG A 118 -3.71 11.57 -7.94
N VAL A 119 -3.20 10.76 -8.87
CA VAL A 119 -3.75 10.63 -10.23
C VAL A 119 -4.81 9.54 -10.30
N LEU A 120 -4.58 8.39 -9.66
CA LEU A 120 -5.42 7.20 -9.82
C LEU A 120 -6.54 7.11 -8.79
N TRP A 121 -6.37 7.65 -7.58
CA TRP A 121 -7.39 7.61 -6.53
C TRP A 121 -8.76 8.16 -6.96
N PRO A 122 -8.86 9.32 -7.65
CA PRO A 122 -10.15 9.84 -8.09
C PRO A 122 -10.88 8.93 -9.08
N ARG A 123 -10.14 8.07 -9.80
CA ARG A 123 -10.66 7.14 -10.81
C ARG A 123 -10.94 5.75 -10.24
N ALA A 124 -10.42 5.43 -9.06
CA ALA A 124 -10.57 4.13 -8.45
C ALA A 124 -12.04 3.78 -8.18
N ASN A 125 -12.36 2.49 -8.21
CA ASN A 125 -13.70 1.98 -7.99
C ASN A 125 -14.22 2.29 -6.57
N ALA A 126 -15.53 2.14 -6.38
CA ALA A 126 -16.20 2.48 -5.13
C ALA A 126 -15.71 1.63 -3.93
N THR A 127 -15.28 0.39 -4.16
CA THR A 127 -14.76 -0.49 -3.10
C THR A 127 -13.43 0.01 -2.58
N VAL A 128 -12.48 0.33 -3.47
CA VAL A 128 -11.18 0.92 -3.12
C VAL A 128 -11.37 2.24 -2.37
N ARG A 129 -12.24 3.12 -2.88
CA ARG A 129 -12.50 4.43 -2.25
C ARG A 129 -13.18 4.36 -0.87
N ARG A 130 -13.90 3.30 -0.56
CA ARG A 130 -14.47 3.06 0.78
C ARG A 130 -13.44 2.47 1.74
N ASN A 131 -12.59 1.59 1.27
CA ASN A 131 -11.60 0.85 2.05
C ASN A 131 -10.29 1.66 2.17
N THR A 132 -10.34 2.73 2.95
CA THR A 132 -9.19 3.65 3.09
C THR A 132 -8.27 3.25 4.23
N MET A 133 -6.97 3.48 4.06
CA MET A 133 -6.00 3.26 5.13
C MET A 133 -6.22 4.20 6.31
N ILE A 134 -6.63 5.45 6.04
CA ILE A 134 -7.02 6.39 7.10
C ILE A 134 -8.29 5.93 7.83
N GLY A 135 -9.20 5.21 7.16
CA GLY A 135 -10.37 4.57 7.78
C GLY A 135 -9.96 3.54 8.82
N LEU A 136 -9.03 2.63 8.48
CA LEU A 136 -8.49 1.65 9.44
C LEU A 136 -7.78 2.32 10.62
N ALA A 137 -7.00 3.36 10.37
CA ALA A 137 -6.34 4.11 11.44
C ALA A 137 -7.36 4.80 12.38
N ARG A 138 -8.48 5.33 11.83
CA ARG A 138 -9.57 5.90 12.65
C ARG A 138 -10.27 4.85 13.49
N GLU A 139 -10.53 3.66 12.95
CA GLU A 139 -11.10 2.53 13.69
C GLU A 139 -10.19 2.12 14.84
N LEU A 140 -8.88 1.99 14.57
CA LEU A 140 -7.90 1.67 15.59
C LEU A 140 -7.85 2.73 16.70
N VAL A 141 -7.73 4.01 16.36
CA VAL A 141 -7.66 5.13 17.32
C VAL A 141 -8.95 5.25 18.13
N ALA A 142 -10.11 4.88 17.57
CA ALA A 142 -11.39 4.89 18.32
C ALA A 142 -11.41 3.94 19.52
N GLU A 143 -10.54 2.93 19.56
CA GLU A 143 -10.39 2.00 20.67
C GLU A 143 -9.40 2.48 21.74
N ALA A 144 -8.63 3.53 21.48
CA ALA A 144 -7.65 4.05 22.41
C ALA A 144 -8.31 4.57 23.71
N PRO A 145 -7.74 4.30 24.89
CA PRO A 145 -8.40 4.60 26.19
C PRO A 145 -8.79 6.07 26.36
N ARG A 146 -7.92 7.01 26.05
CA ARG A 146 -8.21 8.46 26.20
C ARG A 146 -9.23 8.97 25.18
N VAL A 147 -9.17 8.46 23.97
CA VAL A 147 -10.15 8.81 22.93
C VAL A 147 -11.54 8.30 23.32
N ARG A 148 -11.63 7.11 23.90
CA ARG A 148 -12.90 6.57 24.44
C ARG A 148 -13.41 7.33 25.66
N ALA A 149 -12.51 7.78 26.55
CA ALA A 149 -12.87 8.50 27.76
C ALA A 149 -13.36 9.94 27.50
N ARG A 150 -13.35 10.43 26.26
CA ARG A 150 -13.72 11.81 25.88
C ARG A 150 -12.99 12.88 26.70
N SER A 151 -11.81 12.56 27.22
CA SER A 151 -11.04 13.49 28.06
C SER A 151 -10.30 14.59 27.29
N GLY A 152 -10.80 14.96 26.12
CA GLY A 152 -10.60 16.25 25.47
C GLY A 152 -9.22 16.56 24.87
N ALA A 153 -8.23 15.66 24.98
CA ALA A 153 -6.85 16.02 24.62
C ALA A 153 -6.41 15.55 23.22
N VAL A 154 -7.07 14.55 22.62
CA VAL A 154 -6.62 13.98 21.33
C VAL A 154 -7.76 13.98 20.32
N ASP A 155 -7.59 14.76 19.25
CA ASP A 155 -8.47 14.68 18.09
C ASP A 155 -8.23 13.37 17.36
N ARG A 156 -9.34 12.63 17.09
CA ARG A 156 -9.29 11.30 16.46
C ARG A 156 -8.69 11.33 15.06
N ASP A 157 -9.07 12.34 14.29
CA ASP A 157 -8.62 12.46 12.92
C ASP A 157 -7.15 12.86 12.84
N ALA A 158 -6.72 13.76 13.74
CA ALA A 158 -5.32 14.13 13.87
C ALA A 158 -4.45 12.95 14.31
N ALA A 159 -4.90 12.13 15.26
CA ALA A 159 -4.17 10.93 15.70
C ALA A 159 -4.09 9.88 14.56
N ALA A 160 -5.19 9.61 13.89
CA ALA A 160 -5.21 8.68 12.75
C ALA A 160 -4.30 9.16 11.61
N ALA A 161 -4.35 10.46 11.29
CA ALA A 161 -3.49 11.06 10.27
C ALA A 161 -2.01 11.00 10.67
N SER A 162 -1.69 11.19 11.94
CA SER A 162 -0.32 11.10 12.45
C SER A 162 0.24 9.68 12.35
N ILE A 163 -0.54 8.66 12.73
CA ILE A 163 -0.16 7.25 12.59
C ILE A 163 0.08 6.92 11.11
N GLN A 164 -0.93 7.21 10.27
CA GLN A 164 -0.89 6.88 8.85
C GLN A 164 0.23 7.63 8.12
N GLY A 165 0.37 8.93 8.37
CA GLY A 165 1.39 9.76 7.76
C GLY A 165 2.81 9.36 8.16
N THR A 166 3.03 9.03 9.44
CA THR A 166 4.34 8.57 9.93
C THR A 166 4.74 7.24 9.29
N LEU A 167 3.83 6.27 9.19
CA LEU A 167 4.12 4.98 8.55
C LEU A 167 4.44 5.15 7.06
N ALA A 168 3.64 5.94 6.34
CA ALA A 168 3.83 6.19 4.92
C ALA A 168 5.15 6.92 4.66
N GLU A 169 5.44 8.00 5.41
CA GLU A 169 6.65 8.79 5.23
C GLU A 169 7.91 8.02 5.63
N LEU A 170 7.89 7.25 6.72
CA LEU A 170 9.03 6.41 7.08
C LEU A 170 9.36 5.42 5.98
N GLY A 171 8.35 4.75 5.41
CA GLY A 171 8.55 3.83 4.30
C GLY A 171 9.17 4.52 3.09
N ARG A 172 8.66 5.69 2.73
CA ARG A 172 9.22 6.50 1.64
C ARG A 172 10.68 6.90 1.91
N MET A 173 11.01 7.33 3.13
CA MET A 173 12.38 7.69 3.52
C MET A 173 13.34 6.49 3.45
N ILE A 174 12.86 5.28 3.76
CA ILE A 174 13.64 4.05 3.60
C ILE A 174 13.87 3.75 2.12
N GLN A 175 12.85 3.86 1.28
CA GLN A 175 12.96 3.62 -0.17
C GLN A 175 13.95 4.55 -0.86
N VAL A 176 14.00 5.82 -0.46
CA VAL A 176 14.97 6.79 -1.02
C VAL A 176 16.34 6.77 -0.31
N GLY A 177 16.56 5.83 0.63
CA GLY A 177 17.82 5.70 1.35
C GLY A 177 18.11 6.79 2.39
N ALA A 178 17.14 7.65 2.70
CA ALA A 178 17.29 8.70 3.71
C ALA A 178 17.28 8.15 5.14
N VAL A 179 16.66 7.00 5.35
CA VAL A 179 16.61 6.28 6.63
C VAL A 179 17.00 4.82 6.41
N ALA A 180 17.77 4.26 7.33
CA ALA A 180 18.21 2.87 7.21
C ALA A 180 17.05 1.90 7.40
N GLY A 181 16.94 0.91 6.46
CA GLY A 181 16.07 -0.25 6.58
C GLY A 181 16.67 -1.40 7.41
N PRO A 182 16.01 -2.55 7.49
CA PRO A 182 14.64 -2.80 6.99
C PRO A 182 13.58 -2.05 7.80
N ALA A 183 12.37 -1.90 7.22
CA ALA A 183 11.28 -1.16 7.86
C ALA A 183 10.87 -1.80 9.20
N ARG A 184 10.83 -3.12 9.26
CA ARG A 184 10.47 -3.90 10.46
C ARG A 184 11.28 -3.54 11.71
N ARG A 185 12.51 -3.03 11.58
CA ARG A 185 13.33 -2.59 12.74
C ARG A 185 12.72 -1.43 13.52
N TRP A 186 11.84 -0.68 12.92
CA TRP A 186 11.20 0.49 13.50
C TRP A 186 9.94 0.18 14.32
N ARG A 187 9.45 -1.08 14.30
CA ARG A 187 8.19 -1.49 14.92
C ARG A 187 8.05 -1.01 16.36
N THR A 188 8.93 -1.40 17.25
CA THR A 188 8.84 -1.06 18.68
C THR A 188 8.84 0.44 18.92
N LYS A 189 9.70 1.18 18.20
CA LYS A 189 9.78 2.65 18.33
C LYS A 189 8.50 3.33 17.90
N LEU A 190 7.89 2.87 16.81
CA LEU A 190 6.63 3.43 16.31
C LEU A 190 5.45 3.07 17.20
N VAL A 191 5.38 1.83 17.69
CA VAL A 191 4.33 1.44 18.64
C VAL A 191 4.40 2.31 19.89
N THR A 192 5.58 2.48 20.51
CA THR A 192 5.75 3.35 21.68
C THR A 192 5.38 4.80 21.38
N LEU A 193 5.77 5.34 20.21
CA LEU A 193 5.41 6.69 19.78
C LEU A 193 3.90 6.86 19.68
N PHE A 194 3.22 5.91 19.03
CA PHE A 194 1.78 5.99 18.80
C PHE A 194 0.95 5.73 20.05
N GLU A 195 1.40 4.86 20.95
CA GLU A 195 0.80 4.72 22.29
C GLU A 195 0.87 6.04 23.05
N GLY A 196 2.03 6.70 23.05
CA GLY A 196 2.20 8.01 23.69
C GLY A 196 1.35 9.13 23.04
N LEU A 197 1.01 9.03 21.77
CA LEU A 197 0.16 10.00 21.07
C LEU A 197 -1.30 9.95 21.56
N VAL A 198 -1.80 8.76 21.97
CA VAL A 198 -3.21 8.52 22.32
C VAL A 198 -3.42 8.04 23.76
N ALA A 199 -2.31 7.99 24.56
CA ALA A 199 -2.28 7.59 25.97
C ALA A 199 -2.85 8.63 26.92
#